data_fb6c1f71ab3f39a44fbbc92bd9a5c6d4
#
_entry.id   fb6c1f71ab3f39a44fbbc92bd9a5c6d4
#
_cell.length_a   1.000
_cell.length_b   1.000
_cell.length_c   1.000
_cell.angle_alpha   90.00
_cell.angle_beta   90.00
_cell.angle_gamma   90.00
#
_symmetry.space_group_name_H-M   'P 1'
#
loop_
_entity.id
_entity.type
_entity.pdbx_description
1 polymer ?
#
loop_
_entity_poly.entity_id
_entity_poly.type
_entity_poly.pdbx_seq_one_letter_code
_entity_poly.pdbx_strand_id
1 'polypeptide(L)'
;MILIDSNIIIYAASGKYPALVDWLVEQDGFVSAVSVLEVLGYHKLQAEEKAELTNLFLQLTVIYPGPDIFRLAVTLRQQHSLSLSDALIAATSLHQGLPARHT
;
A
#
# COMPACT_ATOMS: atom_id res chain seq x y z
N MET A 1 -9.38 -0.45 10.67
CA MET A 1 -8.08 -0.27 9.97
C MET A 1 -7.89 -1.38 8.96
N ILE A 2 -7.55 -1.04 7.73
CA ILE A 2 -7.34 -1.99 6.63
C ILE A 2 -6.05 -1.65 5.87
N LEU A 3 -5.37 -2.67 5.37
CA LEU A 3 -4.23 -2.50 4.47
C LEU A 3 -4.76 -2.29 3.04
N ILE A 4 -4.27 -1.24 2.40
CA ILE A 4 -4.71 -0.84 1.06
C ILE A 4 -3.62 -1.16 0.06
N ASP A 5 -3.97 -1.83 -1.04
CA ASP A 5 -2.99 -2.14 -2.08
C ASP A 5 -2.80 -0.96 -3.06
N SER A 6 -1.74 -1.08 -3.88
CA SER A 6 -1.36 -0.02 -4.82
C SER A 6 -2.44 0.27 -5.85
N ASN A 7 -3.20 -0.72 -6.29
CA ASN A 7 -4.23 -0.53 -7.31
C ASN A 7 -5.37 0.34 -6.77
N ILE A 8 -5.80 0.10 -5.54
CA ILE A 8 -6.84 0.91 -4.91
C ILE A 8 -6.35 2.36 -4.75
N ILE A 9 -5.09 2.55 -4.37
CA ILE A 9 -4.49 3.88 -4.26
C ILE A 9 -4.55 4.62 -5.61
N ILE A 10 -4.19 3.95 -6.69
CA ILE A 10 -4.20 4.54 -8.03
C ILE A 10 -5.63 4.92 -8.44
N TYR A 11 -6.62 4.06 -8.19
CA TYR A 11 -8.02 4.36 -8.47
C TYR A 11 -8.52 5.55 -7.66
N ALA A 12 -8.19 5.60 -6.37
CA ALA A 12 -8.62 6.68 -5.49
C ALA A 12 -8.04 8.03 -5.93
N ALA A 13 -6.78 8.04 -6.37
CA ALA A 13 -6.10 9.27 -6.81
C ALA A 13 -6.54 9.72 -8.21
N SER A 14 -7.22 8.90 -8.98
CA SER A 14 -7.62 9.22 -10.37
C SER A 14 -8.64 10.36 -10.46
N GLY A 15 -9.32 10.68 -9.37
CA GLY A 15 -10.38 11.68 -9.35
C GLY A 15 -11.73 11.18 -9.85
N LYS A 16 -11.79 9.94 -10.34
CA LYS A 16 -13.04 9.33 -10.85
C LYS A 16 -13.95 8.82 -9.74
N TYR A 17 -13.40 8.59 -8.56
CA TYR A 17 -14.10 7.97 -7.43
C TYR A 17 -13.86 8.77 -6.14
N PRO A 18 -14.39 10.01 -6.06
CA PRO A 18 -14.11 10.88 -4.90
C PRO A 18 -14.59 10.28 -3.57
N ALA A 19 -15.69 9.54 -3.59
CA ALA A 19 -16.20 8.88 -2.37
C ALA A 19 -15.25 7.78 -1.87
N LEU A 20 -14.42 7.21 -2.73
CA LEU A 20 -13.45 6.18 -2.34
C LEU A 20 -12.38 6.74 -1.41
N VAL A 21 -11.88 7.95 -1.68
CA VAL A 21 -10.89 8.61 -0.82
C VAL A 21 -11.45 8.80 0.58
N ASP A 22 -12.66 9.35 0.69
CA ASP A 22 -13.32 9.56 1.97
C ASP A 22 -13.51 8.24 2.73
N TRP A 23 -13.95 7.21 2.01
CA TRP A 23 -14.15 5.89 2.61
C TRP A 23 -12.84 5.31 3.16
N LEU A 24 -11.74 5.41 2.39
CA LEU A 24 -10.42 4.91 2.81
C LEU A 24 -9.94 5.62 4.08
N VAL A 25 -10.13 6.93 4.16
CA VAL A 25 -9.75 7.73 5.33
C VAL A 25 -10.61 7.34 6.54
N GLU A 26 -11.91 7.17 6.34
CA GLU A 26 -12.83 6.75 7.41
C GLU A 26 -12.51 5.37 7.98
N GLN A 27 -11.99 4.47 7.14
CA GLN A 27 -11.59 3.12 7.57
C GLN A 27 -10.24 3.08 8.26
N ASP A 28 -9.60 4.22 8.52
CA ASP A 28 -8.23 4.27 9.03
C ASP A 28 -7.30 3.45 8.13
N GLY A 29 -7.40 3.66 6.83
CA GLY A 29 -6.61 2.93 5.85
C GLY A 29 -5.12 3.11 6.07
N PHE A 30 -4.36 2.03 5.93
CA PHE A 30 -2.91 2.12 5.97
C PHE A 30 -2.30 1.42 4.75
N VAL A 31 -1.09 1.84 4.39
CA VAL A 31 -0.34 1.31 3.25
C VAL A 31 1.05 0.91 3.69
N SER A 32 1.62 -0.08 3.02
CA SER A 32 3.03 -0.37 3.18
C SER A 32 3.88 0.71 2.50
N ALA A 33 5.00 1.09 3.12
CA ALA A 33 5.97 1.96 2.47
C ALA A 33 6.47 1.40 1.14
N VAL A 34 6.43 0.08 0.97
CA VAL A 34 6.75 -0.58 -0.29
C VAL A 34 5.79 -0.13 -1.40
N SER A 35 4.49 -0.03 -1.10
CA SER A 35 3.50 0.48 -2.06
C SER A 35 3.76 1.93 -2.42
N VAL A 36 4.14 2.75 -1.45
CA VAL A 36 4.52 4.16 -1.71
C VAL A 36 5.69 4.22 -2.69
N LEU A 37 6.72 3.39 -2.46
CA LEU A 37 7.89 3.32 -3.34
C LEU A 37 7.50 2.88 -4.75
N GLU A 38 6.66 1.85 -4.89
CA GLU A 38 6.22 1.37 -6.20
C GLU A 38 5.45 2.43 -6.98
N VAL A 39 4.52 3.11 -6.30
CA VAL A 39 3.62 4.07 -6.95
C VAL A 39 4.33 5.39 -7.24
N LEU A 40 4.98 6.00 -6.26
CA LEU A 40 5.66 7.28 -6.44
C LEU A 40 6.99 7.16 -7.16
N GLY A 41 7.59 5.98 -7.14
CA GLY A 41 8.84 5.70 -7.83
C GLY A 41 8.69 5.31 -9.30
N TYR A 42 7.48 5.23 -9.82
CA TYR A 42 7.25 4.87 -11.22
C TYR A 42 7.85 5.93 -12.15
N HIS A 43 8.75 5.52 -13.04
CA HIS A 43 9.55 6.43 -13.87
C HIS A 43 8.75 7.26 -14.88
N LYS A 44 7.54 6.81 -15.23
CA LYS A 44 6.64 7.54 -16.14
C LYS A 44 5.58 8.36 -15.44
N LEU A 45 5.68 8.49 -14.11
CA LEU A 45 4.70 9.22 -13.34
C LEU A 45 4.80 10.73 -13.65
N GLN A 46 3.67 11.35 -14.01
CA GLN A 46 3.60 12.77 -14.28
C GLN A 46 3.57 13.57 -12.98
N ALA A 47 4.05 14.83 -13.04
CA ALA A 47 4.12 15.67 -11.84
C ALA A 47 2.76 15.89 -11.18
N GLU A 48 1.70 16.04 -11.95
CA GLU A 48 0.34 16.23 -11.43
C GLU A 48 -0.15 14.98 -10.71
N GLU A 49 0.08 13.82 -11.31
CA GLU A 49 -0.27 12.53 -10.71
C GLU A 49 0.49 12.31 -9.41
N LYS A 50 1.78 12.64 -9.40
CA LYS A 50 2.61 12.51 -8.21
C LYS A 50 2.09 13.39 -7.07
N ALA A 51 1.66 14.62 -7.37
CA ALA A 51 1.12 15.53 -6.37
C ALA A 51 -0.17 14.98 -5.77
N GLU A 52 -1.07 14.45 -6.59
CA GLU A 52 -2.34 13.87 -6.13
C GLU A 52 -2.12 12.63 -5.27
N LEU A 53 -1.21 11.74 -5.71
CA LEU A 53 -0.87 10.53 -4.97
C LEU A 53 -0.19 10.86 -3.64
N THR A 54 0.71 11.84 -3.62
CA THR A 54 1.37 12.29 -2.41
C THR A 54 0.35 12.82 -1.39
N ASN A 55 -0.62 13.61 -1.85
CA ASN A 55 -1.69 14.10 -0.98
C ASN A 55 -2.52 12.96 -0.39
N LEU A 56 -2.83 11.95 -1.19
CA LEU A 56 -3.56 10.79 -0.69
C LEU A 56 -2.76 10.03 0.37
N PHE A 57 -1.47 9.77 0.13
CA PHE A 57 -0.63 9.08 1.11
C PHE A 57 -0.50 9.86 2.42
N LEU A 58 -0.53 11.19 2.38
CA LEU A 58 -0.49 12.02 3.59
C LEU A 58 -1.73 11.85 4.47
N GLN A 59 -2.84 11.43 3.88
CA GLN A 59 -4.10 11.17 4.61
C GLN A 59 -4.18 9.75 5.17
N LEU A 60 -3.26 8.88 4.80
CA LEU A 60 -3.24 7.48 5.22
C LEU A 60 -2.05 7.23 6.14
N THR A 61 -2.12 6.16 6.91
CA THR A 61 -0.99 5.73 7.73
C THR A 61 -0.04 4.90 6.86
N VAL A 62 1.24 5.28 6.80
CA VAL A 62 2.27 4.53 6.08
C VAL A 62 3.04 3.68 7.09
N ILE A 63 3.12 2.38 6.85
CA ILE A 63 3.85 1.45 7.70
C ILE A 63 5.14 1.04 7.01
N TYR A 64 6.26 1.29 7.68
CA TYR A 64 7.59 0.91 7.19
C TYR A 64 7.92 -0.49 7.70
N PRO A 65 8.30 -1.43 6.80
CA PRO A 65 8.64 -2.78 7.24
C PRO A 65 9.91 -2.76 8.08
N GLY A 66 9.79 -3.23 9.31
CA GLY A 66 10.92 -3.42 10.20
C GLY A 66 11.49 -4.83 10.09
N PRO A 67 12.49 -5.18 10.96
CA PRO A 67 13.14 -6.50 10.90
C PRO A 67 12.18 -7.67 11.02
N ASP A 68 11.14 -7.58 11.84
CA ASP A 68 10.17 -8.65 12.02
C ASP A 68 9.37 -8.89 10.76
N ILE A 69 8.96 -7.83 10.07
CA ILE A 69 8.23 -7.94 8.81
C ILE A 69 9.13 -8.55 7.73
N PHE A 70 10.40 -8.15 7.69
CA PHE A 70 11.36 -8.74 6.73
C PHE A 70 11.54 -10.23 6.97
N ARG A 71 11.67 -10.66 8.21
CA ARG A 71 11.80 -12.10 8.52
C ARG A 71 10.58 -12.89 8.08
N LEU A 72 9.39 -12.35 8.34
CA LEU A 72 8.15 -12.98 7.90
C LEU A 72 8.07 -13.03 6.37
N ALA A 73 8.48 -11.97 5.69
CA ALA A 73 8.51 -11.93 4.23
C ALA A 73 9.44 -12.99 3.64
N VAL A 74 10.59 -13.25 4.27
CA VAL A 74 11.51 -14.32 3.86
C VAL A 74 10.78 -15.68 3.92
N THR A 75 10.10 -15.95 5.01
CA THR A 75 9.34 -17.20 5.19
C THR A 75 8.26 -17.33 4.10
N LEU A 76 7.52 -16.26 3.85
CA LEU A 76 6.45 -16.27 2.84
C LEU A 76 7.00 -16.52 1.44
N ARG A 77 8.15 -15.95 1.10
CA ARG A 77 8.78 -16.18 -0.21
C ARG A 77 9.28 -17.62 -0.35
N GLN A 78 9.76 -18.22 0.72
CA GLN A 78 10.20 -19.62 0.69
C GLN A 78 9.03 -20.60 0.52
N GLN A 79 7.89 -20.28 1.09
CA GLN A 79 6.70 -21.12 1.05
C GLN A 79 5.82 -20.90 -0.18
N HIS A 80 5.91 -19.70 -0.78
CA HIS A 80 5.06 -19.29 -1.89
C HIS A 80 5.87 -18.55 -2.92
N SER A 81 5.46 -18.63 -4.18
CA SER A 81 6.15 -17.92 -5.28
C SER A 81 5.69 -16.46 -5.36
N LEU A 82 6.08 -15.68 -4.37
CA LEU A 82 5.71 -14.25 -4.29
C LEU A 82 6.85 -13.37 -4.76
N SER A 83 6.51 -12.22 -5.37
CA SER A 83 7.46 -11.16 -5.65
C SER A 83 7.95 -10.55 -4.33
N LEU A 84 9.04 -9.76 -4.39
CA LEU A 84 9.56 -9.06 -3.21
C LEU A 84 8.51 -8.16 -2.60
N SER A 85 7.84 -7.35 -3.41
CA SER A 85 6.83 -6.40 -2.92
C SER A 85 5.62 -7.13 -2.36
N ASP A 86 5.12 -8.17 -3.03
CA ASP A 86 3.98 -8.93 -2.55
C ASP A 86 4.28 -9.61 -1.21
N ALA A 87 5.48 -10.16 -1.05
CA ALA A 87 5.89 -10.78 0.21
C ALA A 87 5.93 -9.76 1.35
N LEU A 88 6.47 -8.56 1.09
CA LEU A 88 6.54 -7.50 2.11
C LEU A 88 5.16 -6.97 2.47
N ILE A 89 4.28 -6.82 1.49
CA ILE A 89 2.91 -6.35 1.73
C ILE A 89 2.12 -7.40 2.51
N ALA A 90 2.21 -8.67 2.12
CA ALA A 90 1.56 -9.76 2.84
C ALA A 90 2.09 -9.89 4.28
N ALA A 91 3.41 -9.79 4.46
CA ALA A 91 4.02 -9.84 5.78
C ALA A 91 3.56 -8.68 6.67
N THR A 92 3.42 -7.48 6.10
CA THR A 92 2.90 -6.32 6.81
C THR A 92 1.48 -6.57 7.30
N SER A 93 0.63 -7.10 6.43
CA SER A 93 -0.76 -7.43 6.78
C SER A 93 -0.83 -8.44 7.93
N LEU A 94 -0.05 -9.52 7.83
CA LEU A 94 -0.02 -10.56 8.87
C LEU A 94 0.53 -10.03 10.19
N HIS A 95 1.60 -9.24 10.13
CA HIS A 95 2.23 -8.66 11.32
C HIS A 95 1.28 -7.73 12.07
N GLN A 96 0.47 -6.96 11.33
CA GLN A 96 -0.51 -6.05 11.92
C GLN A 96 -1.79 -6.77 12.35
N GLY A 97 -1.96 -8.03 11.96
CA GLY A 97 -3.17 -8.80 12.25
C GLY A 97 -4.40 -8.27 11.54
N LEU A 98 -4.23 -7.61 10.39
CA LEU A 98 -5.31 -6.96 9.66
C LEU A 98 -5.48 -7.56 8.26
N PRO A 99 -6.72 -7.63 7.75
CA PRO A 99 -6.94 -8.12 6.40
C PRO A 99 -6.42 -7.14 5.36
N ALA A 100 -5.87 -7.69 4.27
CA ALA A 100 -5.51 -6.91 3.09
C ALA A 100 -6.74 -6.77 2.19
N ARG A 101 -6.91 -5.58 1.57
CA ARG A 101 -7.94 -5.32 0.57
C ARG A 101 -7.29 -5.23 -0.80
N HIS A 102 -7.72 -6.09 -1.70
CA HIS A 102 -7.24 -6.13 -3.09
C HIS A 102 -8.38 -5.83 -4.04
N THR A 103 -8.05 -5.24 -5.16
CA THR A 103 -9.00 -5.06 -6.25
C THR A 103 -9.18 -6.31 -7.06
#